data_8cb396bef8409f58472eb2754bfada04
#
_entry.id   8cb396bef8409f58472eb2754bfada04
#
_cell.length_a   1.000
_cell.length_b   1.000
_cell.length_c   1.000
_cell.angle_alpha   90.00
_cell.angle_beta   90.00
_cell.angle_gamma   90.00
#
_symmetry.space_group_name_H-M   'P 1'
#
loop_
_entity.id
_entity.type
_entity.pdbx_description
1 polymer ?
#
loop_
_entity_poly.entity_id
_entity_poly.type
_entity_poly.pdbx_seq_one_letter_code
_entity_poly.pdbx_strand_id
1 'polypeptide(L)'
;MTLTGLFGPARSVVAMLSIITPTRNIGGKGRSKVEAEDNAMVLMDHGNGAISHMQCGFNYHKGGHHAATNQSHHTMSIAATGGSMYLAGYDWAPHGVDLALRAQGNKIVRHVADKPRPGTGLYGEGYSWQQGASHVAECLATGKQPEVSAEHALHVIEIMNAARESQRTGQRIDIKSRFTLPAVKGP
;
A
#
# COMPACT_ATOMS: atom_id res chain seq x y z
N MET A 1 0.11 -4.65 1.16
CA MET A 1 -1.24 -5.18 0.82
C MET A 1 -1.90 -4.47 -0.36
N THR A 2 -1.93 -3.15 -0.43
CA THR A 2 -2.66 -2.44 -1.51
C THR A 2 -2.22 -2.86 -2.92
N LEU A 3 -0.92 -2.83 -3.22
CA LEU A 3 -0.41 -3.22 -4.55
C LEU A 3 -0.71 -4.68 -4.88
N THR A 4 -0.50 -5.60 -3.94
CA THR A 4 -0.81 -7.02 -4.14
C THR A 4 -2.32 -7.29 -4.19
N GLY A 5 -3.12 -6.46 -3.51
CA GLY A 5 -4.59 -6.50 -3.61
C GLY A 5 -5.12 -6.02 -4.96
N LEU A 6 -4.40 -5.14 -5.65
CA LEU A 6 -4.77 -4.62 -6.97
C LEU A 6 -4.24 -5.49 -8.12
N PHE A 7 -2.99 -5.95 -8.03
CA PHE A 7 -2.29 -6.62 -9.13
C PHE A 7 -2.18 -8.14 -8.96
N GLY A 8 -2.60 -8.65 -7.81
CA GLY A 8 -2.42 -10.07 -7.47
C GLY A 8 -1.07 -10.36 -6.82
N PRO A 9 -0.80 -11.65 -6.53
CA PRO A 9 0.43 -12.04 -5.87
C PRO A 9 1.66 -11.69 -6.70
N ALA A 10 2.68 -11.14 -6.02
CA ALA A 10 3.99 -10.95 -6.62
C ALA A 10 4.67 -12.31 -6.84
N ARG A 11 5.42 -12.43 -7.94
CA ARG A 11 6.26 -13.60 -8.24
C ARG A 11 7.69 -13.41 -7.78
N SER A 12 8.17 -12.18 -7.79
CA SER A 12 9.53 -11.85 -7.40
C SER A 12 9.68 -10.39 -6.98
N VAL A 13 10.77 -10.13 -6.27
CA VAL A 13 11.09 -8.83 -5.68
C VAL A 13 12.55 -8.47 -5.96
N VAL A 14 12.79 -7.18 -6.22
CA VAL A 14 14.10 -6.53 -6.12
C VAL A 14 13.95 -5.31 -5.21
N ALA A 15 14.91 -5.10 -4.31
CA ALA A 15 14.82 -4.00 -3.37
C ALA A 15 16.18 -3.35 -3.05
N MET A 16 16.12 -2.06 -2.72
CA MET A 16 17.19 -1.31 -2.05
C MET A 16 16.65 -0.76 -0.75
N LEU A 17 17.33 -1.08 0.35
CA LEU A 17 16.97 -0.67 1.70
C LEU A 17 18.16 0.06 2.32
N SER A 18 17.87 1.07 3.16
CA SER A 18 18.93 1.81 3.85
C SER A 18 18.46 2.38 5.18
N ILE A 19 19.42 2.79 6.00
CA ILE A 19 19.21 3.60 7.20
C ILE A 19 19.69 5.01 6.89
N ILE A 20 18.75 5.94 6.71
CA ILE A 20 19.06 7.37 6.47
C ILE A 20 19.35 8.08 7.77
N THR A 21 18.63 7.75 8.84
CA THR A 21 18.75 8.39 10.14
C THR A 21 19.32 7.41 11.17
N PRO A 22 20.65 7.34 11.33
CA PRO A 22 21.29 6.30 12.17
C PRO A 22 20.98 6.43 13.65
N THR A 23 20.52 7.59 14.10
CA THR A 23 20.09 7.81 15.49
C THR A 23 18.83 8.65 15.57
N ARG A 24 17.91 8.30 16.46
CA ARG A 24 16.66 9.05 16.69
C ARG A 24 16.46 9.33 18.18
N ASN A 25 15.82 10.47 18.49
CA ASN A 25 15.31 10.72 19.83
C ASN A 25 13.90 10.15 19.93
N ILE A 26 13.73 9.09 20.71
CA ILE A 26 12.46 8.39 20.87
C ILE A 26 11.88 8.75 22.24
N GLY A 27 10.75 9.47 22.24
CA GLY A 27 9.99 9.79 23.45
C GLY A 27 10.75 10.64 24.49
N GLY A 28 11.67 11.49 24.05
CA GLY A 28 12.43 12.37 24.96
C GLY A 28 13.51 11.68 25.81
N LYS A 29 13.73 10.38 25.58
CA LYS A 29 14.67 9.55 26.37
C LYS A 29 16.13 9.60 25.89
N GLY A 30 16.48 10.58 25.04
CA GLY A 30 17.80 10.69 24.43
C GLY A 30 17.90 10.00 23.07
N ARG A 31 19.12 10.00 22.51
CA ARG A 31 19.37 9.42 21.17
C ARG A 31 19.53 7.91 21.26
N SER A 32 18.71 7.21 20.53
CA SER A 32 18.79 5.76 20.35
C SER A 32 19.31 5.43 18.95
N LYS A 33 20.09 4.36 18.85
CA LYS A 33 20.55 3.82 17.56
C LYS A 33 19.37 3.25 16.79
N VAL A 34 19.31 3.52 15.49
CA VAL A 34 18.35 2.90 14.56
C VAL A 34 18.99 1.65 13.98
N GLU A 35 18.37 0.50 14.19
CA GLU A 35 18.89 -0.80 13.76
C GLU A 35 18.08 -1.42 12.63
N ALA A 36 16.87 -0.90 12.36
CA ALA A 36 16.03 -1.31 11.26
C ALA A 36 16.09 -0.28 10.12
N GLU A 37 15.91 -0.74 8.91
CA GLU A 37 15.85 0.09 7.71
C GLU A 37 14.71 1.11 7.84
N ASP A 38 15.00 2.37 7.57
CA ASP A 38 14.04 3.47 7.62
C ASP A 38 13.75 4.10 6.25
N ASN A 39 14.25 3.45 5.19
CA ASN A 39 14.06 3.80 3.78
C ASN A 39 14.04 2.54 2.93
N ALA A 40 13.07 2.41 2.05
CA ALA A 40 12.91 1.26 1.16
C ALA A 40 12.40 1.68 -0.21
N MET A 41 12.99 1.09 -1.25
CA MET A 41 12.48 1.06 -2.62
C MET A 41 12.37 -0.39 -3.04
N VAL A 42 11.17 -0.81 -3.42
CA VAL A 42 10.85 -2.21 -3.73
C VAL A 42 10.15 -2.29 -5.08
N LEU A 43 10.70 -3.08 -5.99
CA LEU A 43 10.07 -3.46 -7.26
C LEU A 43 9.50 -4.86 -7.14
N MET A 44 8.26 -5.05 -7.57
CA MET A 44 7.58 -6.34 -7.57
C MET A 44 7.07 -6.69 -8.97
N ASP A 45 7.37 -7.89 -9.43
CA ASP A 45 6.84 -8.47 -10.66
C ASP A 45 5.64 -9.37 -10.31
N HIS A 46 4.47 -9.06 -10.85
CA HIS A 46 3.23 -9.83 -10.63
C HIS A 46 3.02 -10.95 -11.66
N GLY A 47 3.93 -11.07 -12.64
CA GLY A 47 3.98 -12.19 -13.60
C GLY A 47 2.96 -12.17 -14.73
N ASN A 48 2.11 -11.16 -14.78
CA ASN A 48 1.13 -10.95 -15.85
C ASN A 48 1.45 -9.70 -16.69
N GLY A 49 2.72 -9.26 -16.67
CA GLY A 49 3.18 -8.01 -17.28
C GLY A 49 3.03 -6.79 -16.37
N ALA A 50 2.37 -6.90 -15.22
CA ALA A 50 2.28 -5.83 -14.26
C ALA A 50 3.55 -5.80 -13.37
N ILE A 51 4.14 -4.63 -13.27
CA ILE A 51 5.25 -4.34 -12.36
C ILE A 51 4.80 -3.22 -11.45
N SER A 52 4.97 -3.38 -10.15
CA SER A 52 4.70 -2.34 -9.18
C SER A 52 5.98 -1.87 -8.48
N HIS A 53 5.98 -0.60 -8.10
CA HIS A 53 7.03 0.03 -7.33
C HIS A 53 6.44 0.57 -6.03
N MET A 54 7.13 0.30 -4.93
CA MET A 54 6.81 0.87 -3.63
C MET A 54 8.01 1.66 -3.12
N GLN A 55 7.77 2.89 -2.71
CA GLN A 55 8.73 3.71 -1.98
C GLN A 55 8.13 4.04 -0.61
N CYS A 56 8.83 3.72 0.46
CA CYS A 56 8.41 4.07 1.81
C CYS A 56 9.61 4.43 2.69
N GLY A 57 9.36 5.25 3.70
CA GLY A 57 10.38 5.63 4.66
C GLY A 57 9.88 6.68 5.65
N PHE A 58 10.49 6.72 6.81
CA PHE A 58 10.15 7.70 7.86
C PHE A 58 10.75 9.09 7.61
N ASN A 59 11.57 9.25 6.57
CA ASN A 59 12.30 10.49 6.28
C ASN A 59 11.74 11.25 5.08
N TYR A 60 10.64 10.78 4.48
CA TYR A 60 10.01 11.47 3.37
C TYR A 60 9.08 12.57 3.87
N HIS A 61 9.48 13.82 3.61
CA HIS A 61 8.62 14.97 3.84
C HIS A 61 7.69 15.15 2.65
N LYS A 62 6.41 14.91 2.86
CA LYS A 62 5.38 15.35 1.93
C LYS A 62 4.89 16.72 2.39
N GLY A 63 5.13 17.76 1.61
CA GLY A 63 4.56 19.07 1.85
C GLY A 63 3.04 18.95 1.97
N GLY A 64 2.44 19.65 2.93
CA GLY A 64 1.00 19.63 3.12
C GLY A 64 0.43 18.37 3.76
N HIS A 65 1.23 17.66 4.54
CA HIS A 65 0.84 16.40 5.20
C HIS A 65 -0.49 16.45 5.97
N HIS A 66 -0.94 17.63 6.38
CA HIS A 66 -2.19 17.85 7.10
C HIS A 66 -3.15 18.80 6.38
N ALA A 67 -2.79 19.30 5.19
CA ALA A 67 -3.68 20.14 4.44
C ALA A 67 -4.67 19.27 3.65
N ALA A 68 -5.83 19.05 4.22
CA ALA A 68 -6.93 18.29 3.62
C ALA A 68 -7.39 18.82 2.24
N THR A 69 -6.89 19.96 1.83
CA THR A 69 -7.28 20.66 0.61
C THR A 69 -6.27 20.60 -0.52
N ASN A 70 -5.03 20.18 -0.27
CA ASN A 70 -4.00 20.17 -1.31
C ASN A 70 -4.00 18.86 -2.08
N GLN A 71 -4.75 18.84 -3.14
CA GLN A 71 -5.08 17.71 -4.00
C GLN A 71 -3.96 17.29 -4.95
N SER A 72 -2.78 17.88 -4.84
CA SER A 72 -1.70 17.68 -5.81
C SER A 72 -0.78 16.48 -5.51
N HIS A 73 -0.96 15.81 -4.40
CA HIS A 73 -0.11 14.68 -4.04
C HIS A 73 -0.86 13.36 -4.18
N HIS A 74 -0.47 12.59 -5.18
CA HIS A 74 -0.93 11.23 -5.36
C HIS A 74 -0.02 10.27 -4.58
N THR A 75 -0.61 9.41 -3.74
CA THR A 75 0.13 8.38 -3.01
C THR A 75 0.32 7.13 -3.84
N MET A 76 -0.51 6.96 -4.86
CA MET A 76 -0.40 5.87 -5.82
C MET A 76 -0.75 6.36 -7.21
N SER A 77 -0.03 5.87 -8.21
CA SER A 77 -0.37 6.02 -9.62
C SER A 77 -0.29 4.68 -10.33
N ILE A 78 -1.20 4.45 -11.26
CA ILE A 78 -1.24 3.27 -12.11
C ILE A 78 -1.27 3.74 -13.55
N ALA A 79 -0.32 3.27 -14.36
CA ALA A 79 -0.32 3.45 -15.79
C ALA A 79 -0.63 2.13 -16.47
N ALA A 80 -1.56 2.15 -17.41
CA ALA A 80 -1.99 0.99 -18.17
C ALA A 80 -2.21 1.35 -19.64
N THR A 81 -2.38 0.36 -20.49
CA THR A 81 -2.61 0.56 -21.94
C THR A 81 -3.88 1.35 -22.25
N GLY A 82 -4.90 1.25 -21.38
CA GLY A 82 -6.18 1.94 -21.51
C GLY A 82 -6.24 3.33 -20.88
N GLY A 83 -5.23 3.71 -20.07
CA GLY A 83 -5.23 4.99 -19.37
C GLY A 83 -4.39 4.99 -18.10
N SER A 84 -4.61 6.00 -17.28
CA SER A 84 -3.91 6.18 -15.99
C SER A 84 -4.91 6.41 -14.87
N MET A 85 -4.54 5.97 -13.69
CA MET A 85 -5.31 6.16 -12.45
C MET A 85 -4.39 6.73 -11.38
N TYR A 86 -4.91 7.67 -10.60
CA TYR A 86 -4.18 8.34 -9.53
C TYR A 86 -5.02 8.34 -8.27
N LEU A 87 -4.46 7.86 -7.17
CA LEU A 87 -5.10 7.90 -5.87
C LEU A 87 -4.74 9.22 -5.18
N ALA A 88 -5.71 10.11 -5.10
CA ALA A 88 -5.55 11.38 -4.40
C ALA A 88 -5.68 11.19 -2.89
N GLY A 89 -4.84 11.88 -2.13
CA GLY A 89 -4.81 11.80 -0.67
C GLY A 89 -3.88 10.69 -0.17
N TYR A 90 -4.17 10.16 1.00
CA TYR A 90 -3.39 9.09 1.60
C TYR A 90 -3.88 7.72 1.14
N ASP A 91 -2.99 6.74 1.12
CA ASP A 91 -3.32 5.34 0.84
C ASP A 91 -4.33 4.74 1.85
N TRP A 92 -4.32 5.24 3.08
CA TRP A 92 -5.24 4.86 4.17
C TRP A 92 -6.45 5.80 4.32
N ALA A 93 -6.44 6.95 3.65
CA ALA A 93 -7.55 7.92 3.64
C ALA A 93 -7.67 8.60 2.26
N PRO A 94 -8.05 7.85 1.20
CA PRO A 94 -8.13 8.38 -0.15
C PRO A 94 -9.27 9.38 -0.30
N HIS A 95 -9.00 10.49 -1.02
CA HIS A 95 -10.00 11.51 -1.36
C HIS A 95 -10.75 11.22 -2.68
N GLY A 96 -10.57 10.03 -3.20
CA GLY A 96 -11.13 9.62 -4.49
C GLY A 96 -10.05 9.12 -5.44
N VAL A 97 -10.48 8.80 -6.63
CA VAL A 97 -9.62 8.30 -7.71
C VAL A 97 -9.75 9.23 -8.92
N ASP A 98 -8.62 9.74 -9.38
CA ASP A 98 -8.54 10.48 -10.64
C ASP A 98 -8.25 9.48 -11.76
N LEU A 99 -9.16 9.39 -12.73
CA LEU A 99 -9.07 8.48 -13.86
C LEU A 99 -8.90 9.28 -15.16
N ALA A 100 -7.92 8.90 -15.97
CA ALA A 100 -7.71 9.42 -17.30
C ALA A 100 -7.75 8.26 -18.31
N LEU A 101 -8.83 8.13 -19.07
CA LEU A 101 -9.01 7.07 -20.05
C LEU A 101 -8.60 7.54 -21.45
N ARG A 102 -7.82 6.73 -22.14
CA ARG A 102 -7.40 6.98 -23.52
C ARG A 102 -8.58 7.14 -24.45
N ALA A 103 -9.61 6.30 -24.30
CA ALA A 103 -10.84 6.35 -25.09
C ALA A 103 -11.64 7.64 -24.90
N GLN A 104 -11.36 8.40 -23.80
CA GLN A 104 -11.99 9.68 -23.49
C GLN A 104 -11.04 10.87 -23.67
N GLY A 105 -10.00 10.71 -24.49
CA GLY A 105 -9.03 11.77 -24.78
C GLY A 105 -8.11 12.12 -23.61
N ASN A 106 -7.93 11.20 -22.65
CA ASN A 106 -7.08 11.38 -21.45
C ASN A 106 -7.53 12.51 -20.52
N LYS A 107 -8.78 12.94 -20.61
CA LYS A 107 -9.33 13.92 -19.68
C LYS A 107 -9.38 13.31 -18.27
N ILE A 108 -8.84 14.03 -17.29
CA ILE A 108 -8.87 13.60 -15.89
C ILE A 108 -10.27 13.82 -15.33
N VAL A 109 -10.87 12.76 -14.83
CA VAL A 109 -12.17 12.79 -14.14
C VAL A 109 -12.00 12.22 -12.74
N ARG A 110 -12.41 12.98 -11.72
CA ARG A 110 -12.39 12.51 -10.34
C ARG A 110 -13.63 11.71 -10.00
N HIS A 111 -13.40 10.52 -9.48
CA HIS A 111 -14.43 9.65 -8.94
C HIS A 111 -14.29 9.62 -7.41
N VAL A 112 -15.34 10.03 -6.73
CA VAL A 112 -15.42 10.02 -5.26
C VAL A 112 -16.51 9.03 -4.87
N ALA A 113 -16.28 8.21 -3.86
CA ALA A 113 -17.32 7.33 -3.35
C ALA A 113 -18.44 8.15 -2.71
N ASP A 114 -19.69 7.86 -3.05
CA ASP A 114 -20.86 8.57 -2.54
C ASP A 114 -21.02 8.41 -1.02
N LYS A 115 -20.53 7.31 -0.49
CA LYS A 115 -20.49 7.04 0.95
C LYS A 115 -19.11 6.56 1.33
N PRO A 116 -18.36 7.30 2.15
CA PRO A 116 -17.13 6.77 2.71
C PRO A 116 -17.45 5.50 3.51
N ARG A 117 -16.64 4.44 3.33
CA ARG A 117 -16.77 3.26 4.18
C ARG A 117 -16.56 3.68 5.63
N PRO A 118 -17.33 3.14 6.60
CA PRO A 118 -17.04 3.34 8.02
C PRO A 118 -15.55 2.99 8.28
N GLY A 119 -14.85 3.89 8.97
CA GLY A 119 -13.42 3.71 9.24
C GLY A 119 -12.45 4.30 8.20
N THR A 120 -12.93 4.85 7.08
CA THR A 120 -12.11 5.55 6.09
C THR A 120 -12.12 7.07 6.23
N GLY A 121 -12.65 7.58 7.34
CA GLY A 121 -12.79 9.02 7.59
C GLY A 121 -11.46 9.75 7.56
N LEU A 122 -11.48 10.96 7.03
CA LEU A 122 -10.44 11.96 7.20
C LEU A 122 -10.17 12.13 8.69
N TYR A 123 -8.93 12.29 9.07
CA TYR A 123 -8.43 12.58 10.41
C TYR A 123 -9.49 12.72 11.51
N GLY A 124 -9.58 11.72 12.39
CA GLY A 124 -10.42 11.74 13.59
C GLY A 124 -11.82 11.15 13.45
N GLU A 125 -12.31 10.93 12.25
CA GLU A 125 -13.64 10.35 12.02
C GLU A 125 -13.55 8.93 11.47
N GLY A 126 -13.56 7.94 12.34
CA GLY A 126 -13.84 6.58 11.95
C GLY A 126 -12.65 5.67 11.65
N TYR A 127 -11.39 6.13 11.71
CA TYR A 127 -10.25 5.25 11.62
C TYR A 127 -10.00 4.59 12.99
N SER A 128 -10.18 3.29 13.06
CA SER A 128 -9.96 2.51 14.28
C SER A 128 -9.02 1.35 13.99
N TRP A 129 -7.88 1.33 14.67
CA TRP A 129 -6.92 0.22 14.61
C TRP A 129 -7.52 -1.11 15.02
N GLN A 130 -8.53 -1.07 15.90
CA GLN A 130 -9.19 -2.26 16.44
C GLN A 130 -10.18 -2.90 15.45
N GLN A 131 -10.57 -2.22 14.39
CA GLN A 131 -11.54 -2.74 13.41
C GLN A 131 -11.05 -4.04 12.77
N GLY A 132 -9.76 -4.19 12.52
CA GLY A 132 -9.21 -5.44 11.98
C GLY A 132 -9.45 -6.64 12.90
N ALA A 133 -9.21 -6.48 14.19
CA ALA A 133 -9.47 -7.53 15.17
C ALA A 133 -10.97 -7.82 15.33
N SER A 134 -11.79 -6.78 15.39
CA SER A 134 -13.26 -6.93 15.46
C SER A 134 -13.83 -7.62 14.23
N HIS A 135 -13.34 -7.28 13.03
CA HIS A 135 -13.73 -7.94 11.79
C HIS A 135 -13.38 -9.44 11.78
N VAL A 136 -12.17 -9.80 12.23
CA VAL A 136 -11.79 -11.22 12.33
C VAL A 136 -12.66 -11.96 13.34
N ALA A 137 -12.95 -11.35 14.51
CA ALA A 137 -13.84 -11.94 15.51
C ALA A 137 -15.26 -12.16 14.97
N GLU A 138 -15.81 -11.17 14.23
CA GLU A 138 -17.09 -11.31 13.55
C GLU A 138 -17.09 -12.44 12.51
N CYS A 139 -16.05 -12.52 11.71
CA CYS A 139 -15.89 -13.59 10.72
C CYS A 139 -15.87 -14.97 11.37
N LEU A 140 -15.14 -15.12 12.47
CA LEU A 140 -15.13 -16.38 13.24
C LEU A 140 -16.50 -16.71 13.81
N ALA A 141 -17.22 -15.74 14.39
CA ALA A 141 -18.53 -15.93 14.96
C ALA A 141 -19.62 -16.27 13.92
N THR A 142 -19.47 -15.75 12.69
CA THR A 142 -20.48 -15.91 11.63
C THR A 142 -20.12 -16.93 10.55
N GLY A 143 -18.92 -17.54 10.63
CA GLY A 143 -18.41 -18.47 9.61
C GLY A 143 -18.05 -17.79 8.27
N LYS A 144 -17.97 -16.46 8.22
CA LYS A 144 -17.58 -15.73 7.03
C LYS A 144 -16.05 -15.70 6.88
N GLN A 145 -15.59 -15.61 5.65
CA GLN A 145 -14.17 -15.38 5.40
C GLN A 145 -13.81 -13.89 5.59
N PRO A 146 -12.65 -13.58 6.19
CA PRO A 146 -12.15 -12.22 6.25
C PRO A 146 -11.91 -11.62 4.86
N GLU A 147 -12.10 -10.31 4.70
CA GLU A 147 -11.81 -9.60 3.44
C GLU A 147 -10.33 -9.72 3.03
N VAL A 148 -9.43 -9.78 4.00
CA VAL A 148 -8.01 -10.08 3.79
C VAL A 148 -7.72 -11.46 4.37
N SER A 149 -7.37 -12.40 3.50
CA SER A 149 -7.06 -13.77 3.93
C SER A 149 -5.69 -13.87 4.63
N ALA A 150 -5.52 -14.93 5.41
CA ALA A 150 -4.24 -15.24 6.06
C ALA A 150 -3.13 -15.47 5.02
N GLU A 151 -3.45 -16.10 3.88
CA GLU A 151 -2.51 -16.33 2.78
C GLU A 151 -2.04 -15.00 2.16
N HIS A 152 -2.93 -14.00 2.02
CA HIS A 152 -2.54 -12.68 1.55
C HIS A 152 -1.63 -11.98 2.57
N ALA A 153 -1.92 -12.08 3.85
CA ALA A 153 -1.07 -11.53 4.90
C ALA A 153 0.31 -12.19 4.91
N LEU A 154 0.37 -13.53 4.83
CA LEU A 154 1.62 -14.29 4.72
C LEU A 154 2.43 -13.88 3.50
N HIS A 155 1.77 -13.70 2.36
CA HIS A 155 2.41 -13.26 1.12
C HIS A 155 3.11 -11.90 1.28
N VAL A 156 2.46 -10.95 1.95
CA VAL A 156 3.05 -9.63 2.22
C VAL A 156 4.26 -9.73 3.14
N ILE A 157 4.21 -10.58 4.17
CA ILE A 157 5.35 -10.82 5.06
C ILE A 157 6.52 -11.47 4.29
N GLU A 158 6.25 -12.42 3.40
CA GLU A 158 7.29 -13.00 2.55
C GLU A 158 7.94 -11.95 1.65
N ILE A 159 7.16 -11.04 1.04
CA ILE A 159 7.68 -9.92 0.24
C ILE A 159 8.64 -9.05 1.07
N MET A 160 8.29 -8.73 2.31
CA MET A 160 9.14 -7.93 3.19
C MET A 160 10.47 -8.64 3.50
N ASN A 161 10.43 -9.93 3.78
CA ASN A 161 11.63 -10.73 4.01
C ASN A 161 12.47 -10.87 2.73
N ALA A 162 11.84 -11.09 1.58
CA ALA A 162 12.50 -11.17 0.28
C ALA A 162 13.14 -9.83 -0.13
N ALA A 163 12.54 -8.69 0.24
CA ALA A 163 13.13 -7.38 0.02
C ALA A 163 14.45 -7.21 0.81
N ARG A 164 14.48 -7.67 2.06
CA ARG A 164 15.73 -7.68 2.85
C ARG A 164 16.78 -8.62 2.26
N GLU A 165 16.37 -9.79 1.82
CA GLU A 165 17.27 -10.74 1.16
C GLU A 165 17.79 -10.17 -0.16
N SER A 166 16.96 -9.51 -0.96
CA SER A 166 17.36 -8.82 -2.18
C SER A 166 18.42 -7.74 -1.90
N GLN A 167 18.21 -6.91 -0.87
CA GLN A 167 19.20 -5.92 -0.44
C GLN A 167 20.52 -6.58 -0.04
N ARG A 168 20.47 -7.69 0.69
CA ARG A 168 21.65 -8.39 1.19
C ARG A 168 22.47 -9.05 0.07
N THR A 169 21.79 -9.61 -0.93
CA THR A 169 22.41 -10.40 -2.01
C THR A 169 22.64 -9.60 -3.29
N GLY A 170 21.95 -8.48 -3.47
CA GLY A 170 21.90 -7.73 -4.72
C GLY A 170 21.13 -8.46 -5.83
N GLN A 171 20.34 -9.48 -5.49
CA GLN A 171 19.64 -10.33 -6.45
C GLN A 171 18.14 -10.16 -6.42
N ARG A 172 17.48 -10.56 -7.50
CA ARG A 172 16.04 -10.77 -7.56
C ARG A 172 15.68 -12.02 -6.78
N ILE A 173 14.70 -11.91 -5.88
CA ILE A 173 14.24 -13.01 -5.01
C ILE A 173 12.84 -13.44 -5.45
N ASP A 174 12.68 -14.74 -5.67
CA ASP A 174 11.39 -15.34 -6.00
C ASP A 174 10.51 -15.49 -4.76
N ILE A 175 9.21 -15.20 -4.91
CA ILE A 175 8.18 -15.34 -3.88
C ILE A 175 7.43 -16.66 -4.09
N LYS A 176 7.35 -17.46 -3.05
CA LYS A 176 6.75 -18.80 -3.08
C LYS A 176 5.27 -18.81 -2.72
N SER A 177 4.87 -18.01 -1.74
CA SER A 177 3.48 -17.93 -1.31
C SER A 177 2.58 -17.38 -2.44
N ARG A 178 1.33 -17.78 -2.38
CA ARG A 178 0.29 -17.32 -3.32
C ARG A 178 -0.99 -17.11 -2.52
N PHE A 179 -1.88 -16.29 -3.07
CA PHE A 179 -3.23 -16.09 -2.58
C PHE A 179 -4.16 -15.84 -3.76
N THR A 180 -5.44 -16.04 -3.55
CA THR A 180 -6.46 -15.72 -4.54
C THR A 180 -7.04 -14.35 -4.21
N LEU A 181 -7.09 -13.46 -5.21
CA LEU A 181 -7.79 -12.18 -5.05
C LEU A 181 -9.27 -12.46 -4.82
N PRO A 182 -9.90 -11.81 -3.82
CA PRO A 182 -11.34 -11.85 -3.72
C PRO A 182 -11.94 -11.27 -5.01
N ALA A 183 -13.00 -11.90 -5.51
CA ALA A 183 -13.71 -11.38 -6.65
C ALA A 183 -14.24 -9.98 -6.32
N VAL A 184 -13.74 -8.96 -7.01
CA VAL A 184 -14.32 -7.63 -6.94
C VAL A 184 -15.67 -7.70 -7.61
N LYS A 185 -16.75 -7.66 -6.82
CA LYS A 185 -18.07 -7.48 -7.38
C LYS A 185 -18.11 -6.06 -7.93
N GLY A 186 -18.22 -5.93 -9.24
CA GLY A 186 -18.52 -4.66 -9.87
C GLY A 186 -19.82 -4.05 -9.31
N PRO A 187 -20.02 -2.75 -9.53
CA PRO A 187 -21.25 -2.09 -9.16
C PRO A 187 -22.46 -2.70 -9.85
#